data_d08daabf9c5dfd16966af8fb901d5bb6
#
_entry.id   d08daabf9c5dfd16966af8fb901d5bb6
#
_cell.length_a   1.000
_cell.length_b   1.000
_cell.length_c   1.000
_cell.angle_alpha   90.00
_cell.angle_beta   90.00
_cell.angle_gamma   90.00
#
_symmetry.space_group_name_H-M   'P 1'
#
loop_
_entity.id
_entity.type
_entity.pdbx_description
1 polymer ?
#
loop_
_entity_poly.entity_id
_entity_poly.type
_entity_poly.pdbx_seq_one_letter_code
_entity_poly.pdbx_strand_id
1 'polypeptide(L)'
;ADDIVAAGRAFYAGKMARSVNHNFYLILSISSILVTVALFLCYGRIELTLMSLLPMGISWVIILGLMAMFGVEFNIVTIILSTFIFGIGDDFSIFIMDGLLSEYKTGRKMLDTHKTAIFFSAFTVVVGLGALIFARHPALHSLATISLFGIVAVVLVSYTIQPVLFRMLITSQTEKGGAPYTLGSLVNTAYAFGLFVTGCQLLQALIFTLWPLPMARRRKQRIVQWSIHHMTRGFLRAMVTTKTIRMNEPGERFEKPAVVIAN
;
A
#
# COMPACT_ATOMS: atom_id res chain seq x y z
N ALA A 1 49.02 31.59 -5.95
CA ALA A 1 49.44 30.21 -6.14
C ALA A 1 48.23 29.45 -6.67
N ASP A 2 48.32 29.07 -7.90
CA ASP A 2 47.26 28.69 -8.79
C ASP A 2 46.82 27.27 -8.51
N ASP A 3 45.61 27.12 -8.02
CA ASP A 3 44.89 25.84 -8.00
C ASP A 3 44.51 25.50 -9.45
N ILE A 4 45.45 24.95 -10.20
CA ILE A 4 45.21 24.31 -11.47
C ILE A 4 44.54 22.96 -11.13
N VAL A 5 43.25 22.96 -11.03
CA VAL A 5 42.45 21.73 -10.94
C VAL A 5 42.45 21.13 -12.34
N ALA A 6 43.34 20.15 -12.57
CA ALA A 6 43.30 19.30 -13.76
C ALA A 6 42.03 18.47 -13.70
N ALA A 7 40.92 19.06 -14.08
CA ALA A 7 39.63 18.41 -14.11
C ALA A 7 39.52 17.58 -15.36
N GLY A 8 39.99 16.34 -15.29
CA GLY A 8 39.80 15.37 -16.37
C GLY A 8 38.29 15.09 -16.60
N ARG A 9 37.93 14.68 -17.85
CA ARG A 9 36.55 14.32 -18.24
C ARG A 9 35.88 13.42 -17.24
N ALA A 10 36.58 12.49 -16.60
CA ALA A 10 36.08 11.57 -15.57
C ALA A 10 35.63 12.29 -14.30
N PHE A 11 36.32 13.36 -13.87
CA PHE A 11 35.95 14.15 -12.69
C PHE A 11 34.66 14.94 -12.93
N TYR A 12 34.52 15.58 -14.08
CA TYR A 12 33.28 16.29 -14.44
C TYR A 12 32.11 15.32 -14.63
N ALA A 13 32.30 14.17 -15.27
CA ALA A 13 31.28 13.15 -15.41
C ALA A 13 30.81 12.61 -14.05
N GLY A 14 31.73 12.34 -13.12
CA GLY A 14 31.40 11.89 -11.78
C GLY A 14 30.65 12.96 -10.94
N LYS A 15 31.06 14.22 -11.06
CA LYS A 15 30.38 15.34 -10.37
C LYS A 15 28.99 15.59 -10.95
N MET A 16 28.84 15.55 -12.28
CA MET A 16 27.54 15.63 -12.94
C MET A 16 26.63 14.47 -12.56
N ALA A 17 27.12 13.25 -12.57
CA ALA A 17 26.33 12.07 -12.19
C ALA A 17 25.81 12.18 -10.74
N ARG A 18 26.64 12.61 -9.79
CA ARG A 18 26.21 12.82 -8.41
C ARG A 18 25.18 13.95 -8.27
N SER A 19 25.38 15.05 -8.97
CA SER A 19 24.44 16.20 -8.92
C SER A 19 23.08 15.82 -9.53
N VAL A 20 23.10 15.13 -10.68
CA VAL A 20 21.88 14.64 -11.34
C VAL A 20 21.15 13.63 -10.46
N ASN A 21 21.88 12.70 -9.85
CA ASN A 21 21.27 11.69 -8.97
C ASN A 21 20.63 12.33 -7.72
N HIS A 22 21.30 13.28 -7.09
CA HIS A 22 20.73 13.97 -5.92
C HIS A 22 19.49 14.78 -6.29
N ASN A 23 19.53 15.54 -7.37
CA ASN A 23 18.40 16.34 -7.84
C ASN A 23 17.24 15.44 -8.31
N PHE A 24 17.54 14.26 -8.89
CA PHE A 24 16.54 13.28 -9.28
C PHE A 24 15.70 12.81 -8.11
N TYR A 25 16.33 12.35 -7.02
CA TYR A 25 15.60 11.90 -5.84
C TYR A 25 14.77 13.01 -5.20
N LEU A 26 15.27 14.23 -5.20
CA LEU A 26 14.56 15.39 -4.68
C LEU A 26 13.30 15.68 -5.53
N ILE A 27 13.46 15.76 -6.85
CA ILE A 27 12.34 16.01 -7.78
C ILE A 27 11.33 14.87 -7.70
N LEU A 28 11.78 13.61 -7.70
CA LEU A 28 10.92 12.44 -7.60
C LEU A 28 10.11 12.45 -6.29
N SER A 29 10.76 12.78 -5.17
CA SER A 29 10.09 12.85 -3.87
C SER A 29 9.04 13.97 -3.82
N ILE A 30 9.38 15.16 -4.30
CA ILE A 30 8.44 16.30 -4.35
C ILE A 30 7.26 15.96 -5.27
N SER A 31 7.51 15.41 -6.46
CA SER A 31 6.47 15.01 -7.41
C SER A 31 5.56 13.93 -6.80
N SER A 32 6.13 12.90 -6.19
CA SER A 32 5.37 11.83 -5.54
C SER A 32 4.49 12.33 -4.40
N ILE A 33 5.01 13.24 -3.57
CA ILE A 33 4.22 13.86 -2.49
C ILE A 33 3.07 14.68 -3.08
N LEU A 34 3.34 15.49 -4.11
CA LEU A 34 2.34 16.34 -4.75
C LEU A 34 1.22 15.53 -5.39
N VAL A 35 1.57 14.45 -6.12
CA VAL A 35 0.61 13.50 -6.71
C VAL A 35 -0.20 12.81 -5.60
N THR A 36 0.45 12.34 -4.54
CA THR A 36 -0.22 11.70 -3.40
C THR A 36 -1.23 12.64 -2.75
N VAL A 37 -0.85 13.89 -2.51
CA VAL A 37 -1.76 14.91 -1.94
C VAL A 37 -2.92 15.20 -2.88
N ALA A 38 -2.67 15.37 -4.17
CA ALA A 38 -3.71 15.60 -5.16
C ALA A 38 -4.71 14.44 -5.22
N LEU A 39 -4.24 13.19 -5.25
CA LEU A 39 -5.09 12.00 -5.23
C LEU A 39 -5.88 11.89 -3.92
N PHE A 40 -5.25 12.21 -2.79
CA PHE A 40 -5.94 12.21 -1.50
C PHE A 40 -7.07 13.25 -1.48
N LEU A 41 -6.86 14.43 -2.03
CA LEU A 41 -7.90 15.47 -2.14
C LEU A 41 -9.02 15.04 -3.10
N CYS A 42 -8.70 14.36 -4.20
CA CYS A 42 -9.70 13.88 -5.18
C CYS A 42 -10.55 12.74 -4.63
N TYR A 43 -9.94 11.76 -3.96
CA TYR A 43 -10.65 10.58 -3.47
C TYR A 43 -11.23 10.76 -2.07
N GLY A 44 -10.67 11.65 -1.26
CA GLY A 44 -11.07 11.88 0.13
C GLY A 44 -10.82 10.68 1.07
N ARG A 45 -10.13 9.61 0.58
CA ARG A 45 -9.86 8.37 1.32
C ARG A 45 -8.45 7.88 1.02
N ILE A 46 -7.70 7.66 2.08
CA ILE A 46 -6.29 7.24 1.95
C ILE A 46 -6.14 5.84 1.34
N GLU A 47 -7.14 4.96 1.54
CA GLU A 47 -7.15 3.61 0.97
C GLU A 47 -7.18 3.65 -0.55
N LEU A 48 -8.04 4.50 -1.13
CA LEU A 48 -8.15 4.67 -2.58
C LEU A 48 -6.88 5.29 -3.16
N THR A 49 -6.30 6.26 -2.45
CA THR A 49 -5.03 6.88 -2.81
C THR A 49 -3.90 5.83 -2.85
N LEU A 50 -3.78 5.00 -1.81
CA LEU A 50 -2.78 3.94 -1.77
C LEU A 50 -3.01 2.89 -2.86
N MET A 51 -4.27 2.50 -3.14
CA MET A 51 -4.57 1.58 -4.24
C MET A 51 -4.20 2.15 -5.60
N SER A 52 -4.28 3.48 -5.79
CA SER A 52 -3.89 4.13 -7.04
C SER A 52 -2.37 4.22 -7.18
N LEU A 53 -1.63 4.38 -6.09
CA LEU A 53 -0.16 4.46 -6.12
C LEU A 53 0.52 3.08 -6.15
N LEU A 54 -0.14 2.03 -5.66
CA LEU A 54 0.44 0.71 -5.53
C LEU A 54 0.88 0.08 -6.87
N PRO A 55 0.11 0.17 -7.99
CA PRO A 55 0.55 -0.33 -9.29
C PRO A 55 1.86 0.28 -9.74
N MET A 56 2.06 1.55 -9.46
CA MET A 56 3.30 2.27 -9.80
C MET A 56 4.50 1.69 -9.03
N GLY A 57 4.36 1.49 -7.71
CA GLY A 57 5.41 0.88 -6.88
C GLY A 57 5.78 -0.53 -7.34
N ILE A 58 4.79 -1.36 -7.68
CA ILE A 58 5.01 -2.73 -8.18
C ILE A 58 5.69 -2.69 -9.55
N SER A 59 5.22 -1.83 -10.44
CA SER A 59 5.80 -1.69 -11.79
C SER A 59 7.26 -1.26 -11.72
N TRP A 60 7.60 -0.38 -10.77
CA TRP A 60 8.99 0.03 -10.54
C TRP A 60 9.89 -1.14 -10.18
N VAL A 61 9.45 -2.01 -9.27
CA VAL A 61 10.18 -3.23 -8.91
C VAL A 61 10.36 -4.14 -10.13
N ILE A 62 9.32 -4.29 -10.94
CA ILE A 62 9.37 -5.09 -12.18
C ILE A 62 10.37 -4.49 -13.18
N ILE A 63 10.35 -3.17 -13.37
CA ILE A 63 11.27 -2.47 -14.26
C ILE A 63 12.72 -2.69 -13.82
N LEU A 64 13.01 -2.54 -12.52
CA LEU A 64 14.34 -2.79 -11.96
C LEU A 64 14.79 -4.24 -12.19
N GLY A 65 13.88 -5.20 -11.99
CA GLY A 65 14.15 -6.61 -12.26
C GLY A 65 14.45 -6.90 -13.72
N LEU A 66 13.67 -6.32 -14.64
CA LEU A 66 13.89 -6.46 -16.08
C LEU A 66 15.21 -5.82 -16.53
N MET A 67 15.53 -4.63 -16.01
CA MET A 67 16.80 -3.96 -16.30
C MET A 67 17.99 -4.83 -15.86
N ALA A 68 17.93 -5.41 -14.66
CA ALA A 68 18.97 -6.31 -14.18
C ALA A 68 19.10 -7.58 -15.04
N MET A 69 17.97 -8.14 -15.49
CA MET A 69 17.95 -9.33 -16.33
C MET A 69 18.52 -9.08 -17.74
N PHE A 70 18.26 -7.93 -18.31
CA PHE A 70 18.74 -7.56 -19.64
C PHE A 70 20.10 -6.82 -19.64
N GLY A 71 20.71 -6.64 -18.47
CA GLY A 71 22.01 -5.96 -18.33
C GLY A 71 21.97 -4.49 -18.72
N VAL A 72 20.80 -3.83 -18.60
CA VAL A 72 20.65 -2.41 -18.92
C VAL A 72 21.10 -1.58 -17.73
N GLU A 73 22.16 -0.81 -17.91
CA GLU A 73 22.72 0.02 -16.85
C GLU A 73 21.96 1.35 -16.68
N PHE A 74 21.86 1.81 -15.43
CA PHE A 74 21.39 3.14 -15.12
C PHE A 74 22.42 4.18 -15.58
N ASN A 75 22.03 5.00 -16.54
CA ASN A 75 22.78 6.17 -16.96
C ASN A 75 21.94 7.45 -16.69
N ILE A 76 22.55 8.63 -16.87
CA ILE A 76 21.88 9.92 -16.64
C ILE A 76 20.58 10.03 -17.45
N VAL A 77 20.57 9.51 -18.67
CA VAL A 77 19.41 9.56 -19.57
C VAL A 77 18.29 8.65 -19.06
N THR A 78 18.63 7.44 -18.61
CA THR A 78 17.66 6.48 -18.07
C THR A 78 17.05 6.95 -16.75
N ILE A 79 17.82 7.69 -15.93
CA ILE A 79 17.33 8.33 -14.69
C ILE A 79 16.28 9.40 -15.01
N ILE A 80 16.54 10.29 -15.94
CA ILE A 80 15.58 11.33 -16.35
C ILE A 80 14.31 10.68 -16.91
N LEU A 81 14.49 9.64 -17.71
CA LEU A 81 13.36 8.95 -18.32
C LEU A 81 12.50 8.19 -17.31
N SER A 82 13.11 7.62 -16.28
CA SER A 82 12.34 6.94 -15.24
C SER A 82 11.33 7.88 -14.58
N THR A 83 11.67 9.16 -14.40
CA THR A 83 10.71 10.17 -13.92
C THR A 83 9.52 10.34 -14.87
N PHE A 84 9.78 10.28 -16.17
CA PHE A 84 8.74 10.38 -17.20
C PHE A 84 7.82 9.15 -17.21
N ILE A 85 8.38 7.95 -17.06
CA ILE A 85 7.61 6.70 -16.94
C ILE A 85 6.74 6.72 -15.68
N PHE A 86 7.23 7.29 -14.57
CA PHE A 86 6.45 7.49 -13.36
C PHE A 86 5.20 8.35 -13.63
N GLY A 87 5.33 9.50 -14.29
CA GLY A 87 4.20 10.36 -14.59
C GLY A 87 3.15 9.67 -15.45
N ILE A 88 3.55 9.01 -16.54
CA ILE A 88 2.61 8.28 -17.43
C ILE A 88 1.98 7.09 -16.69
N GLY A 89 2.74 6.41 -15.83
CA GLY A 89 2.26 5.27 -15.07
C GLY A 89 1.19 5.63 -14.05
N ASP A 90 1.35 6.77 -13.38
CA ASP A 90 0.34 7.29 -12.46
C ASP A 90 -0.97 7.59 -13.19
N ASP A 91 -0.92 8.19 -14.38
CA ASP A 91 -2.12 8.49 -15.19
C ASP A 91 -2.90 7.21 -15.50
N PHE A 92 -2.26 6.12 -15.93
CA PHE A 92 -2.96 4.87 -16.22
C PHE A 92 -3.62 4.27 -14.96
N SER A 93 -2.96 4.33 -13.84
CA SER A 93 -3.49 3.87 -12.55
C SER A 93 -4.69 4.72 -12.11
N ILE A 94 -4.62 6.04 -12.26
CA ILE A 94 -5.72 6.96 -11.94
C ILE A 94 -6.95 6.66 -12.80
N PHE A 95 -6.76 6.47 -14.11
CA PHE A 95 -7.87 6.14 -15.01
C PHE A 95 -8.54 4.81 -14.68
N ILE A 96 -7.77 3.77 -14.29
CA ILE A 96 -8.36 2.50 -13.84
C ILE A 96 -9.15 2.71 -12.55
N MET A 97 -8.62 3.47 -11.58
CA MET A 97 -9.32 3.75 -10.33
C MET A 97 -10.61 4.53 -10.58
N ASP A 98 -10.60 5.52 -11.46
CA ASP A 98 -11.78 6.29 -11.82
C ASP A 98 -12.85 5.40 -12.48
N GLY A 99 -12.44 4.51 -13.40
CA GLY A 99 -13.31 3.50 -13.98
C GLY A 99 -13.97 2.59 -12.95
N LEU A 100 -13.17 2.08 -11.98
CA LEU A 100 -13.65 1.23 -10.89
C LEU A 100 -14.61 1.96 -9.95
N LEU A 101 -14.27 3.21 -9.57
CA LEU A 101 -15.14 4.04 -8.72
C LEU A 101 -16.43 4.42 -9.42
N SER A 102 -16.36 4.75 -10.72
CA SER A 102 -17.53 5.07 -11.52
C SER A 102 -18.47 3.88 -11.63
N GLU A 103 -17.91 2.68 -11.89
CA GLU A 103 -18.68 1.44 -11.94
C GLU A 103 -19.32 1.14 -10.59
N TYR A 104 -18.57 1.28 -9.49
CA TYR A 104 -19.06 1.05 -8.14
C TYR A 104 -20.20 2.03 -7.75
N LYS A 105 -20.09 3.31 -8.15
CA LYS A 105 -21.10 4.33 -7.82
C LYS A 105 -22.36 4.26 -8.69
N THR A 106 -22.21 3.94 -9.98
CA THR A 106 -23.31 4.03 -10.95
C THR A 106 -23.88 2.67 -11.34
N GLY A 107 -23.20 1.58 -11.05
CA GLY A 107 -23.56 0.23 -11.51
C GLY A 107 -23.37 0.00 -13.02
N ARG A 108 -22.87 1.00 -13.77
CA ARG A 108 -22.62 0.89 -15.21
C ARG A 108 -21.20 0.38 -15.45
N LYS A 109 -21.03 -0.53 -16.40
CA LYS A 109 -19.72 -1.05 -16.81
C LYS A 109 -18.89 0.02 -17.51
N MET A 110 -18.22 0.86 -16.75
CA MET A 110 -17.37 1.94 -17.25
C MET A 110 -15.90 1.53 -17.35
N LEU A 111 -15.48 0.52 -16.59
CA LEU A 111 -14.09 0.06 -16.53
C LEU A 111 -13.54 -0.37 -17.90
N ASP A 112 -14.35 -1.05 -18.71
CA ASP A 112 -13.92 -1.52 -20.03
C ASP A 112 -13.64 -0.35 -20.99
N THR A 113 -14.42 0.74 -20.89
CA THR A 113 -14.18 1.97 -21.66
C THR A 113 -12.87 2.63 -21.25
N HIS A 114 -12.61 2.73 -19.94
CA HIS A 114 -11.34 3.28 -19.42
C HIS A 114 -10.14 2.42 -19.84
N LYS A 115 -10.25 1.09 -19.76
CA LYS A 115 -9.22 0.17 -20.24
C LYS A 115 -8.92 0.36 -21.71
N THR A 116 -9.95 0.49 -22.53
CA THR A 116 -9.78 0.73 -23.98
C THR A 116 -9.05 2.04 -24.24
N ALA A 117 -9.41 3.12 -23.54
CA ALA A 117 -8.73 4.41 -23.66
C ALA A 117 -7.25 4.33 -23.26
N ILE A 118 -6.94 3.66 -22.14
CA ILE A 118 -5.57 3.43 -21.67
C ILE A 118 -4.79 2.60 -22.70
N PHE A 119 -5.41 1.56 -23.27
CA PHE A 119 -4.74 0.73 -24.27
C PHE A 119 -4.30 1.57 -25.48
N PHE A 120 -5.17 2.40 -26.03
CA PHE A 120 -4.80 3.27 -27.16
C PHE A 120 -3.77 4.32 -26.77
N SER A 121 -3.88 4.91 -25.58
CA SER A 121 -2.88 5.86 -25.08
C SER A 121 -1.50 5.19 -24.93
N ALA A 122 -1.45 4.04 -24.24
CA ALA A 122 -0.21 3.29 -24.07
C ALA A 122 0.37 2.83 -25.40
N PHE A 123 -0.47 2.37 -26.34
CA PHE A 123 -0.04 1.97 -27.68
C PHE A 123 0.60 3.13 -28.44
N THR A 124 -0.01 4.31 -28.38
CA THR A 124 0.57 5.52 -29.03
C THR A 124 1.94 5.86 -28.45
N VAL A 125 2.09 5.80 -27.13
CA VAL A 125 3.38 6.07 -26.46
C VAL A 125 4.40 4.99 -26.81
N VAL A 126 4.01 3.71 -26.83
CA VAL A 126 4.86 2.58 -27.23
C VAL A 126 5.36 2.73 -28.66
N VAL A 127 4.49 3.13 -29.59
CA VAL A 127 4.89 3.37 -31.00
C VAL A 127 5.85 4.56 -31.09
N GLY A 128 5.53 5.67 -30.40
CA GLY A 128 6.36 6.87 -30.43
C GLY A 128 7.75 6.66 -29.83
N LEU A 129 7.85 6.07 -28.66
CA LEU A 129 9.13 5.77 -28.01
C LEU A 129 9.84 4.57 -28.65
N GLY A 130 9.06 3.60 -29.16
CA GLY A 130 9.58 2.43 -29.87
C GLY A 130 10.35 2.80 -31.14
N ALA A 131 9.98 3.89 -31.80
CA ALA A 131 10.74 4.40 -32.95
C ALA A 131 12.20 4.73 -32.58
N LEU A 132 12.48 5.09 -31.32
CA LEU A 132 13.83 5.39 -30.84
C LEU A 132 14.73 4.14 -30.74
N ILE A 133 14.18 2.93 -30.82
CA ILE A 133 14.98 1.70 -30.88
C ILE A 133 15.87 1.69 -32.13
N PHE A 134 15.42 2.28 -33.22
CA PHE A 134 16.17 2.39 -34.46
C PHE A 134 17.22 3.51 -34.46
N ALA A 135 17.31 4.28 -33.35
CA ALA A 135 18.29 5.34 -33.23
C ALA A 135 19.70 4.76 -33.09
N ARG A 136 20.67 5.37 -33.82
CA ARG A 136 22.08 4.95 -33.75
C ARG A 136 22.77 5.33 -32.44
N HIS A 137 22.17 6.23 -31.65
CA HIS A 137 22.78 6.69 -30.41
C HIS A 137 22.43 5.73 -29.25
N PRO A 138 23.43 5.17 -28.52
CA PRO A 138 23.19 4.16 -27.48
C PRO A 138 22.26 4.62 -26.39
N ALA A 139 22.32 5.91 -26.02
CA ALA A 139 21.44 6.46 -24.97
C ALA A 139 19.96 6.47 -25.39
N LEU A 140 19.66 6.75 -26.69
CA LEU A 140 18.28 6.72 -27.19
C LEU A 140 17.76 5.29 -27.30
N HIS A 141 18.60 4.34 -27.64
CA HIS A 141 18.25 2.92 -27.64
C HIS A 141 17.92 2.40 -26.25
N SER A 142 18.76 2.71 -25.23
CA SER A 142 18.48 2.37 -23.83
C SER A 142 17.21 3.03 -23.33
N LEU A 143 16.98 4.29 -23.70
CA LEU A 143 15.78 5.05 -23.42
C LEU A 143 14.53 4.34 -23.93
N ALA A 144 14.50 3.96 -25.20
CA ALA A 144 13.38 3.26 -25.81
C ALA A 144 13.10 1.92 -25.10
N THR A 145 14.15 1.13 -24.87
CA THR A 145 14.03 -0.20 -24.25
C THR A 145 13.39 -0.13 -22.84
N ILE A 146 13.90 0.77 -21.99
CA ILE A 146 13.38 0.95 -20.63
C ILE A 146 11.95 1.47 -20.64
N SER A 147 11.65 2.43 -21.54
CA SER A 147 10.30 2.99 -21.67
C SER A 147 9.29 1.93 -22.07
N LEU A 148 9.61 1.09 -23.04
CA LEU A 148 8.73 0.02 -23.49
C LEU A 148 8.45 -0.97 -22.36
N PHE A 149 9.48 -1.43 -21.67
CA PHE A 149 9.30 -2.31 -20.51
C PHE A 149 8.48 -1.63 -19.40
N GLY A 150 8.76 -0.34 -19.13
CA GLY A 150 8.06 0.43 -18.13
C GLY A 150 6.57 0.57 -18.41
N ILE A 151 6.21 1.00 -19.62
CA ILE A 151 4.80 1.21 -20.00
C ILE A 151 4.03 -0.11 -19.99
N VAL A 152 4.61 -1.17 -20.58
CA VAL A 152 3.97 -2.48 -20.60
C VAL A 152 3.78 -3.01 -19.16
N ALA A 153 4.79 -2.90 -18.30
CA ALA A 153 4.70 -3.32 -16.91
C ALA A 153 3.59 -2.56 -16.16
N VAL A 154 3.55 -1.22 -16.27
CA VAL A 154 2.55 -0.39 -15.60
C VAL A 154 1.13 -0.73 -16.07
N VAL A 155 0.92 -0.86 -17.37
CA VAL A 155 -0.41 -1.21 -17.93
C VAL A 155 -0.85 -2.58 -17.44
N LEU A 156 0.00 -3.59 -17.51
CA LEU A 156 -0.32 -4.94 -17.04
C LEU A 156 -0.66 -4.97 -15.55
N VAL A 157 0.14 -4.30 -14.73
CA VAL A 157 -0.08 -4.24 -13.27
C VAL A 157 -1.37 -3.48 -12.95
N SER A 158 -1.61 -2.33 -13.59
CA SER A 158 -2.83 -1.55 -13.39
C SER A 158 -4.08 -2.31 -13.83
N TYR A 159 -4.00 -3.09 -14.92
CA TYR A 159 -5.13 -3.89 -15.42
C TYR A 159 -5.46 -5.12 -14.58
N THR A 160 -4.46 -5.67 -13.90
CA THR A 160 -4.61 -6.93 -13.15
C THR A 160 -4.73 -6.69 -11.65
N ILE A 161 -3.76 -6.04 -11.07
CA ILE A 161 -3.64 -5.93 -9.60
C ILE A 161 -4.67 -4.95 -9.04
N GLN A 162 -4.83 -3.80 -9.66
CA GLN A 162 -5.70 -2.74 -9.15
C GLN A 162 -7.19 -3.15 -9.08
N PRO A 163 -7.81 -3.76 -10.11
CA PRO A 163 -9.18 -4.26 -10.02
C PRO A 163 -9.35 -5.38 -8.99
N VAL A 164 -8.35 -6.27 -8.87
CA VAL A 164 -8.38 -7.36 -7.88
C VAL A 164 -8.39 -6.79 -6.47
N LEU A 165 -7.49 -5.84 -6.16
CA LEU A 165 -7.44 -5.19 -4.86
C LEU A 165 -8.72 -4.42 -4.54
N PHE A 166 -9.25 -3.67 -5.51
CA PHE A 166 -10.49 -2.93 -5.34
C PHE A 166 -11.66 -3.87 -5.04
N ARG A 167 -11.76 -4.98 -5.77
CA ARG A 167 -12.79 -5.99 -5.55
C ARG A 167 -12.66 -6.64 -4.18
N MET A 168 -11.45 -7.01 -3.77
CA MET A 168 -11.21 -7.65 -2.47
C MET A 168 -11.53 -6.72 -1.29
N LEU A 169 -11.11 -5.45 -1.36
CA LEU A 169 -11.18 -4.53 -0.23
C LEU A 169 -12.49 -3.74 -0.16
N ILE A 170 -13.15 -3.52 -1.30
CA ILE A 170 -14.35 -2.70 -1.36
C ILE A 170 -15.57 -3.53 -1.80
N THR A 171 -15.57 -4.05 -3.04
CA THR A 171 -16.76 -4.66 -3.63
C THR A 171 -17.22 -5.89 -2.87
N SER A 172 -16.32 -6.83 -2.59
CA SER A 172 -16.66 -8.10 -1.92
C SER A 172 -17.23 -7.92 -0.50
N GLN A 173 -16.83 -6.86 0.20
CA GLN A 173 -17.37 -6.56 1.53
C GLN A 173 -18.75 -5.94 1.44
N THR A 174 -18.94 -5.06 0.47
CA THR A 174 -20.25 -4.40 0.28
C THR A 174 -21.31 -5.39 -0.20
N GLU A 175 -20.94 -6.33 -1.08
CA GLU A 175 -21.85 -7.42 -1.52
C GLU A 175 -22.29 -8.32 -0.36
N LYS A 176 -21.45 -8.48 0.66
CA LYS A 176 -21.77 -9.24 1.89
C LYS A 176 -22.52 -8.41 2.93
N GLY A 177 -22.94 -7.18 2.60
CA GLY A 177 -23.64 -6.25 3.51
C GLY A 177 -22.74 -5.61 4.56
N GLY A 178 -21.41 -5.77 4.46
CA GLY A 178 -20.43 -5.14 5.33
C GLY A 178 -19.98 -3.77 4.84
N ALA A 179 -19.41 -2.96 5.72
CA ALA A 179 -18.74 -1.74 5.31
C ALA A 179 -17.41 -2.08 4.60
N PRO A 180 -17.00 -1.31 3.57
CA PRO A 180 -15.72 -1.52 2.92
C PRO A 180 -14.57 -1.39 3.94
N TYR A 181 -13.52 -2.20 3.77
CA TYR A 181 -12.35 -2.11 4.63
C TYR A 181 -11.73 -0.72 4.54
N THR A 182 -11.58 -0.09 5.70
CA THR A 182 -10.83 1.17 5.83
C THR A 182 -9.52 0.87 6.55
N LEU A 183 -8.49 1.69 6.31
CA LEU A 183 -7.24 1.60 7.08
C LEU A 183 -7.53 1.69 8.59
N GLY A 184 -8.46 2.54 8.99
CA GLY A 184 -8.90 2.63 10.38
C GLY A 184 -9.46 1.31 10.89
N SER A 185 -10.27 0.59 10.09
CA SER A 185 -10.80 -0.73 10.50
C SER A 185 -9.70 -1.80 10.57
N LEU A 186 -8.74 -1.77 9.64
CA LEU A 186 -7.58 -2.67 9.67
C LEU A 186 -6.69 -2.41 10.88
N VAL A 187 -6.38 -1.15 11.17
CA VAL A 187 -5.61 -0.76 12.36
C VAL A 187 -6.34 -1.15 13.63
N ASN A 188 -7.65 -0.89 13.73
CA ASN A 188 -8.44 -1.29 14.88
C ASN A 188 -8.49 -2.81 15.05
N THR A 189 -8.59 -3.57 13.96
CA THR A 189 -8.57 -5.03 14.00
C THR A 189 -7.19 -5.54 14.45
N ALA A 190 -6.12 -4.99 13.90
CA ALA A 190 -4.75 -5.34 14.31
C ALA A 190 -4.49 -4.97 15.78
N TYR A 191 -4.98 -3.81 16.23
CA TYR A 191 -4.89 -3.38 17.62
C TYR A 191 -5.67 -4.32 18.56
N ALA A 192 -6.91 -4.66 18.21
CA ALA A 192 -7.72 -5.59 19.00
C ALA A 192 -7.06 -6.98 19.08
N PHE A 193 -6.55 -7.49 17.96
CA PHE A 193 -5.85 -8.75 17.92
C PHE A 193 -4.55 -8.71 18.74
N GLY A 194 -3.77 -7.64 18.62
CA GLY A 194 -2.56 -7.42 19.41
C GLY A 194 -2.84 -7.40 20.92
N LEU A 195 -3.89 -6.68 21.35
CA LEU A 195 -4.34 -6.66 22.75
C LEU A 195 -4.76 -8.06 23.23
N PHE A 196 -5.48 -8.80 22.40
CA PHE A 196 -5.92 -10.15 22.75
C PHE A 196 -4.72 -11.08 22.94
N VAL A 197 -3.78 -11.09 21.98
CA VAL A 197 -2.57 -11.93 22.05
C VAL A 197 -1.72 -11.55 23.27
N THR A 198 -1.49 -10.25 23.50
CA THR A 198 -0.73 -9.77 24.66
C THR A 198 -1.42 -10.19 25.97
N GLY A 199 -2.73 -10.10 26.02
CA GLY A 199 -3.53 -10.56 27.15
C GLY A 199 -3.36 -12.05 27.42
N CYS A 200 -3.42 -12.89 26.38
CA CYS A 200 -3.19 -14.33 26.52
C CYS A 200 -1.77 -14.64 27.02
N GLN A 201 -0.76 -13.94 26.50
CA GLN A 201 0.64 -14.11 26.94
C GLN A 201 0.82 -13.73 28.40
N LEU A 202 0.24 -12.62 28.85
CA LEU A 202 0.29 -12.19 30.26
C LEU A 202 -0.40 -13.20 31.19
N LEU A 203 -1.55 -13.73 30.79
CA LEU A 203 -2.23 -14.79 31.53
C LEU A 203 -1.40 -16.06 31.62
N GLN A 204 -0.78 -16.47 30.51
CA GLN A 204 0.07 -17.65 30.48
C GLN A 204 1.30 -17.47 31.36
N ALA A 205 1.96 -16.30 31.30
CA ALA A 205 3.08 -15.96 32.17
C ALA A 205 2.66 -15.97 33.66
N LEU A 206 1.48 -15.43 33.98
CA LEU A 206 0.93 -15.45 35.35
C LEU A 206 0.71 -16.89 35.84
N ILE A 207 0.11 -17.76 35.04
CA ILE A 207 -0.12 -19.16 35.39
C ILE A 207 1.21 -19.88 35.59
N PHE A 208 2.19 -19.65 34.69
CA PHE A 208 3.53 -20.26 34.80
C PHE A 208 4.28 -19.84 36.06
N THR A 209 4.18 -18.55 36.47
CA THR A 209 4.80 -18.05 37.70
C THR A 209 4.08 -18.51 38.95
N LEU A 210 2.77 -18.70 38.92
CA LEU A 210 1.99 -19.21 40.05
C LEU A 210 2.14 -20.72 40.25
N TRP A 211 2.56 -21.47 39.23
CA TRP A 211 2.64 -22.93 39.30
C TRP A 211 3.64 -23.43 40.37
N PRO A 212 4.89 -22.96 40.43
CA PRO A 212 5.87 -23.44 41.42
C PRO A 212 5.66 -22.88 42.83
N LEU A 213 4.81 -21.84 43.04
CA LEU A 213 4.63 -21.26 44.35
C LEU A 213 3.83 -22.20 45.29
N PRO A 214 4.26 -22.39 46.54
CA PRO A 214 3.51 -23.20 47.52
C PRO A 214 2.32 -22.43 48.10
N MET A 215 1.33 -22.15 47.25
CA MET A 215 0.11 -21.44 47.67
C MET A 215 -1.10 -22.35 47.62
N ALA A 216 -2.06 -22.14 48.53
CA ALA A 216 -3.34 -22.88 48.55
C ALA A 216 -4.07 -22.77 47.21
N ARG A 217 -4.55 -23.87 46.66
CA ARG A 217 -5.20 -23.99 45.34
C ARG A 217 -6.33 -22.98 45.13
N ARG A 218 -7.14 -22.72 46.17
CA ARG A 218 -8.20 -21.73 46.16
C ARG A 218 -7.71 -20.30 45.96
N ARG A 219 -6.52 -19.95 46.48
CA ARG A 219 -5.91 -18.62 46.32
C ARG A 219 -5.38 -18.40 44.90
N LYS A 220 -4.75 -19.42 44.31
CA LYS A 220 -4.31 -19.40 42.91
C LYS A 220 -5.47 -19.19 41.95
N GLN A 221 -6.56 -19.95 42.14
CA GLN A 221 -7.77 -19.82 41.33
C GLN A 221 -8.38 -18.42 41.43
N ARG A 222 -8.44 -17.82 42.62
CA ARG A 222 -8.97 -16.46 42.79
C ARG A 222 -8.15 -15.41 42.08
N ILE A 223 -6.80 -15.51 42.09
CA ILE A 223 -5.91 -14.59 41.39
C ILE A 223 -6.12 -14.72 39.87
N VAL A 224 -6.14 -15.92 39.35
CA VAL A 224 -6.35 -16.16 37.90
C VAL A 224 -7.73 -15.66 37.46
N GLN A 225 -8.80 -15.94 38.23
CA GLN A 225 -10.15 -15.45 37.90
C GLN A 225 -10.24 -13.92 37.95
N TRP A 226 -9.60 -13.28 38.94
CA TRP A 226 -9.52 -11.83 39.04
C TRP A 226 -8.80 -11.23 37.84
N SER A 227 -7.68 -11.82 37.45
CA SER A 227 -6.89 -11.39 36.29
C SER A 227 -7.68 -11.53 34.98
N ILE A 228 -8.34 -12.67 34.76
CA ILE A 228 -9.20 -12.89 33.60
C ILE A 228 -10.31 -11.83 33.55
N HIS A 229 -10.98 -11.59 34.67
CA HIS A 229 -12.06 -10.59 34.73
C HIS A 229 -11.58 -9.19 34.36
N HIS A 230 -10.45 -8.74 34.89
CA HIS A 230 -9.91 -7.40 34.61
C HIS A 230 -9.42 -7.27 33.18
N MET A 231 -8.74 -8.30 32.66
CA MET A 231 -8.26 -8.32 31.29
C MET A 231 -9.41 -8.32 30.28
N THR A 232 -10.43 -9.16 30.49
CA THR A 232 -11.61 -9.19 29.62
C THR A 232 -12.34 -7.85 29.65
N ARG A 233 -12.49 -7.25 30.84
CA ARG A 233 -13.10 -5.92 30.95
C ARG A 233 -12.30 -4.82 30.29
N GLY A 234 -10.96 -4.86 30.40
CA GLY A 234 -10.06 -3.95 29.71
C GLY A 234 -10.15 -4.10 28.18
N PHE A 235 -10.14 -5.34 27.70
CA PHE A 235 -10.29 -5.67 26.29
C PHE A 235 -11.63 -5.17 25.71
N LEU A 236 -12.73 -5.46 26.40
CA LEU A 236 -14.07 -5.00 25.99
C LEU A 236 -14.15 -3.45 25.96
N ARG A 237 -13.59 -2.77 26.95
CA ARG A 237 -13.53 -1.30 26.94
C ARG A 237 -12.73 -0.77 25.76
N ALA A 238 -11.59 -1.37 25.47
CA ALA A 238 -10.78 -1.00 24.30
C ALA A 238 -11.55 -1.20 22.98
N MET A 239 -12.30 -2.29 22.83
CA MET A 239 -13.13 -2.54 21.66
C MET A 239 -14.32 -1.57 21.53
N VAL A 240 -14.89 -1.13 22.63
CA VAL A 240 -15.96 -0.11 22.63
C VAL A 240 -15.41 1.26 22.29
N THR A 241 -14.25 1.65 22.83
CA THR A 241 -13.62 2.95 22.52
C THR A 241 -13.19 3.04 21.06
N THR A 242 -12.73 1.96 20.46
CA THR A 242 -12.41 1.88 19.03
C THR A 242 -13.63 1.73 18.12
N LYS A 243 -14.85 1.77 18.68
CA LYS A 243 -16.11 1.57 17.94
C LYS A 243 -16.19 0.25 17.15
N THR A 244 -15.36 -0.72 17.49
CA THR A 244 -15.35 -2.05 16.86
C THR A 244 -16.55 -2.87 17.28
N ILE A 245 -17.02 -2.69 18.52
CA ILE A 245 -18.23 -3.33 19.07
C ILE A 245 -19.14 -2.24 19.62
N ARG A 246 -20.43 -2.30 19.31
CA ARG A 246 -21.47 -1.53 19.98
C ARG A 246 -22.07 -2.43 21.07
N MET A 247 -21.86 -2.07 22.31
CA MET A 247 -22.58 -2.69 23.42
C MET A 247 -23.91 -1.96 23.55
N ASN A 248 -25.02 -2.66 23.31
CA ASN A 248 -26.30 -2.22 23.75
C ASN A 248 -26.30 -2.32 25.30
N GLU A 249 -26.97 -1.38 25.99
CA GLU A 249 -27.06 -1.44 27.41
C GLU A 249 -27.60 -2.79 27.85
N PRO A 250 -27.04 -3.38 28.91
CA PRO A 250 -27.51 -4.66 29.39
C PRO A 250 -28.98 -4.51 29.80
N GLY A 251 -29.81 -5.42 29.32
CA GLY A 251 -31.15 -5.58 29.84
C GLY A 251 -31.16 -5.80 31.36
N GLU A 252 -32.31 -5.97 31.95
CA GLU A 252 -32.51 -6.11 33.37
C GLU A 252 -31.45 -6.99 34.05
N ARG A 253 -30.94 -6.52 35.19
CA ARG A 253 -29.99 -7.30 35.99
C ARG A 253 -30.72 -8.53 36.53
N PHE A 254 -30.12 -9.70 36.34
CA PHE A 254 -30.67 -10.92 36.95
C PHE A 254 -30.63 -10.81 38.49
N GLU A 255 -31.77 -10.84 39.13
CA GLU A 255 -31.90 -10.84 40.61
C GLU A 255 -31.61 -12.22 41.17
N LYS A 256 -31.69 -13.28 40.39
CA LYS A 256 -31.45 -14.68 40.79
C LYS A 256 -30.37 -15.32 39.92
N PRO A 257 -29.70 -16.37 40.45
CA PRO A 257 -28.75 -17.13 39.63
C PRO A 257 -29.44 -17.63 38.35
N ALA A 258 -28.91 -17.24 37.18
CA ALA A 258 -29.44 -17.59 35.88
C ALA A 258 -28.33 -18.22 35.00
N VAL A 259 -28.73 -19.18 34.19
CA VAL A 259 -27.85 -19.74 33.15
C VAL A 259 -28.10 -18.97 31.88
N VAL A 260 -27.08 -18.27 31.41
CA VAL A 260 -27.12 -17.53 30.13
C VAL A 260 -26.61 -18.46 29.02
N ILE A 261 -27.46 -18.76 28.07
CA ILE A 261 -27.11 -19.51 26.88
C ILE A 261 -26.90 -18.49 25.78
N ALA A 262 -25.67 -18.35 25.30
CA ALA A 262 -25.36 -17.54 24.12
C ALA A 262 -25.51 -18.40 22.87
N ASN A 263 -26.29 -17.89 21.92
CA ASN A 263 -26.50 -18.53 20.62
C ASN A 263 -25.59 -17.90 19.57
#